data_b479b182ce4d94be9606e8b530b16afd
#
_entry.id   b479b182ce4d94be9606e8b530b16afd
#
_cell.length_a   1.000
_cell.length_b   1.000
_cell.length_c   1.000
_cell.angle_alpha   90.00
_cell.angle_beta   90.00
_cell.angle_gamma   90.00
#
_symmetry.space_group_name_H-M   'P 1'
#
loop_
_entity.id
_entity.type
_entity.pdbx_description
1 polymer ?
#
loop_
_entity_poly.entity_id
_entity_poly.type
_entity_poly.pdbx_seq_one_letter_code
_entity_poly.pdbx_strand_id
1 'polypeptide(L)'
;MELRISKPSEVLRELYELSFPPEERRDWSRLPLDTPAFKLMAIVDEASGDEIGLITVWQFEGFSYVEHFAVNPNLRGAGLGSKVLEQLQGPVILEVEPVGSTTEAERRIRFYERNGFRVLDVHYVQPPYSPGLPELELRLMLRGDIADIDKAIKTIHKNVYNKV
;
A
#
# COMPACT_ATOMS: atom_id res chain seq x y z
N MET A 1 11.70 -14.62 5.97
CA MET A 1 11.16 -13.27 6.21
C MET A 1 9.87 -13.35 6.99
N GLU A 2 9.64 -12.41 7.86
CA GLU A 2 8.49 -12.36 8.76
C GLU A 2 7.80 -11.01 8.64
N LEU A 3 6.45 -11.01 8.62
CA LEU A 3 5.65 -9.80 8.81
C LEU A 3 5.32 -9.66 10.29
N ARG A 4 5.64 -8.49 10.84
CA ARG A 4 5.44 -8.23 12.26
C ARG A 4 4.73 -6.90 12.46
N ILE A 5 3.64 -6.89 13.23
CA ILE A 5 3.01 -5.62 13.63
C ILE A 5 4.08 -4.81 14.38
N SER A 6 4.30 -3.59 13.95
CA SER A 6 5.43 -2.79 14.41
C SER A 6 5.00 -1.44 14.95
N LYS A 7 5.86 -0.88 15.79
CA LYS A 7 5.84 0.55 16.11
C LYS A 7 6.66 1.29 15.06
N PRO A 8 6.39 2.59 14.82
CA PRO A 8 7.24 3.39 13.95
C PRO A 8 8.69 3.37 14.44
N SER A 9 9.61 3.08 13.53
CA SER A 9 11.05 3.09 13.79
C SER A 9 11.72 4.05 12.83
N GLU A 10 12.94 4.45 13.14
CA GLU A 10 13.73 5.32 12.28
C GLU A 10 14.07 4.65 10.96
N VAL A 11 14.37 3.35 10.98
CA VAL A 11 14.64 2.57 9.77
C VAL A 11 13.44 2.57 8.84
N LEU A 12 12.24 2.33 9.37
CA LEU A 12 11.00 2.33 8.59
C LEU A 12 10.67 3.73 8.10
N ARG A 13 10.92 4.78 8.91
CA ARG A 13 10.69 6.16 8.50
C ARG A 13 11.56 6.52 7.28
N GLU A 14 12.83 6.23 7.34
CA GLU A 14 13.75 6.51 6.24
C GLU A 14 13.32 5.80 4.95
N LEU A 15 12.95 4.54 5.05
CA LEU A 15 12.48 3.77 3.91
C LEU A 15 11.19 4.36 3.34
N TYR A 16 10.24 4.74 4.21
CA TYR A 16 8.96 5.33 3.82
C TYR A 16 9.16 6.65 3.06
N GLU A 17 9.98 7.53 3.61
CA GLU A 17 10.24 8.83 3.00
C GLU A 17 11.05 8.74 1.71
N LEU A 18 11.93 7.74 1.60
CA LEU A 18 12.69 7.46 0.39
C LEU A 18 11.80 6.88 -0.72
N SER A 19 10.84 6.05 -0.35
CA SER A 19 10.04 5.28 -1.31
C SER A 19 8.84 6.03 -1.88
N PHE A 20 8.35 7.04 -1.17
CA PHE A 20 7.12 7.75 -1.57
C PHE A 20 7.35 9.27 -1.60
N PRO A 21 6.93 9.96 -2.69
CA PRO A 21 7.02 11.42 -2.75
C PRO A 21 6.04 12.08 -1.76
N PRO A 22 6.27 13.37 -1.41
CA PRO A 22 5.44 14.05 -0.41
C PRO A 22 3.94 14.01 -0.66
N GLU A 23 3.51 14.08 -1.92
CA GLU A 23 2.08 14.06 -2.28
C GLU A 23 1.44 12.68 -2.15
N GLU A 24 2.26 11.62 -2.03
CA GLU A 24 1.77 10.24 -1.94
C GLU A 24 2.00 9.63 -0.56
N ARG A 25 2.44 10.42 0.43
CA ARG A 25 2.72 9.90 1.77
C ARG A 25 2.12 10.77 2.86
N ARG A 26 2.02 10.16 4.04
CA ARG A 26 1.61 10.83 5.27
C ARG A 26 2.82 11.44 5.97
N ASP A 27 2.57 12.37 6.87
CA ASP A 27 3.54 12.75 7.89
C ASP A 27 3.75 11.52 8.80
N TRP A 28 4.98 11.04 8.89
CA TRP A 28 5.30 9.83 9.66
C TRP A 28 4.87 9.94 11.13
N SER A 29 4.91 11.13 11.69
CA SER A 29 4.50 11.38 13.07
C SER A 29 2.98 11.30 13.28
N ARG A 30 2.21 11.22 12.18
CA ARG A 30 0.74 11.24 12.21
C ARG A 30 0.12 9.99 11.61
N LEU A 31 0.84 8.87 11.60
CA LEU A 31 0.26 7.60 11.20
C LEU A 31 -0.93 7.27 12.11
N PRO A 32 -2.04 6.76 11.56
CA PRO A 32 -3.26 6.50 12.34
C PRO A 32 -3.16 5.20 13.17
N LEU A 33 -2.15 5.12 14.03
CA LEU A 33 -1.80 3.91 14.78
C LEU A 33 -2.85 3.50 15.80
N ASP A 34 -3.67 4.44 16.26
CA ASP A 34 -4.75 4.20 17.21
C ASP A 34 -6.08 3.83 16.53
N THR A 35 -6.10 3.78 15.20
CA THR A 35 -7.26 3.34 14.44
C THR A 35 -7.22 1.81 14.30
N PRO A 36 -8.21 1.07 14.84
CA PRO A 36 -8.16 -0.40 14.83
C PRO A 36 -8.02 -1.04 13.45
N ALA A 37 -8.58 -0.42 12.41
CA ALA A 37 -8.48 -0.94 11.05
C ALA A 37 -7.08 -0.84 10.45
N PHE A 38 -6.28 0.12 10.91
CA PHE A 38 -4.94 0.40 10.35
C PHE A 38 -3.86 -0.44 11.02
N LYS A 39 -2.98 -1.02 10.22
CA LYS A 39 -1.82 -1.78 10.72
C LYS A 39 -0.57 -1.39 9.99
N LEU A 40 0.44 -0.99 10.76
CA LEU A 40 1.82 -0.85 10.27
C LEU A 40 2.53 -2.15 10.54
N MET A 41 3.07 -2.77 9.50
CA MET A 41 3.84 -4.00 9.65
C MET A 41 5.24 -3.82 9.09
N ALA A 42 6.22 -4.29 9.85
CA ALA A 42 7.60 -4.39 9.38
C ALA A 42 7.80 -5.73 8.67
N ILE A 43 8.56 -5.68 7.59
CA ILE A 43 9.09 -6.87 6.95
C ILE A 43 10.47 -7.11 7.56
N VAL A 44 10.65 -8.24 8.23
CA VAL A 44 11.85 -8.51 9.01
C VAL A 44 12.60 -9.70 8.40
N ASP A 45 13.91 -9.54 8.26
CA ASP A 45 14.80 -10.65 7.91
C ASP A 45 14.99 -11.50 9.16
N GLU A 46 14.54 -12.75 9.12
CA GLU A 46 14.62 -13.65 10.28
C GLU A 46 16.04 -13.96 10.71
N ALA A 47 16.99 -14.00 9.78
CA ALA A 47 18.38 -14.32 10.08
C ALA A 47 19.09 -13.21 10.84
N SER A 48 18.86 -11.95 10.46
CA SER A 48 19.53 -10.79 11.08
C SER A 48 18.66 -10.05 12.09
N GLY A 49 17.33 -10.18 11.99
CA GLY A 49 16.39 -9.39 12.77
C GLY A 49 16.20 -7.97 12.23
N ASP A 50 16.79 -7.65 11.07
CA ASP A 50 16.71 -6.31 10.50
C ASP A 50 15.36 -6.05 9.85
N GLU A 51 14.90 -4.80 9.97
CA GLU A 51 13.71 -4.32 9.25
C GLU A 51 14.14 -4.00 7.81
N ILE A 52 13.61 -4.77 6.86
CA ILE A 52 13.98 -4.68 5.44
C ILE A 52 12.87 -4.15 4.55
N GLY A 53 11.73 -3.85 5.12
CA GLY A 53 10.60 -3.29 4.40
C GLY A 53 9.46 -2.95 5.33
N LEU A 54 8.44 -2.33 4.75
CA LEU A 54 7.21 -2.02 5.47
C LEU A 54 6.00 -2.24 4.57
N ILE A 55 4.87 -2.51 5.20
CA ILE A 55 3.57 -2.50 4.55
C ILE A 55 2.53 -1.94 5.51
N THR A 56 1.68 -1.04 5.03
CA THR A 56 0.57 -0.52 5.81
C THR A 56 -0.72 -1.03 5.20
N VAL A 57 -1.57 -1.59 6.04
CA VAL A 57 -2.79 -2.28 5.59
C VAL A 57 -3.97 -1.78 6.41
N TRP A 58 -5.07 -1.49 5.72
CA TRP A 58 -6.37 -1.24 6.33
C TRP A 58 -7.21 -2.49 6.17
N GLN A 59 -7.72 -3.01 7.27
CA GLN A 59 -8.64 -4.15 7.25
C GLN A 59 -10.06 -3.66 7.39
N PHE A 60 -10.82 -3.81 6.31
CA PHE A 60 -12.23 -3.44 6.27
C PHE A 60 -13.10 -4.69 6.20
N GLU A 61 -14.41 -4.50 6.31
CA GLU A 61 -15.34 -5.61 6.11
C GLU A 61 -15.31 -6.03 4.65
N GLY A 62 -14.91 -7.28 4.42
CA GLY A 62 -14.91 -7.87 3.09
C GLY A 62 -13.67 -7.65 2.24
N PHE A 63 -12.73 -6.80 2.66
CA PHE A 63 -11.49 -6.59 1.91
C PHE A 63 -10.43 -5.88 2.75
N SER A 64 -9.18 -5.98 2.28
CA SER A 64 -8.06 -5.20 2.81
C SER A 64 -7.60 -4.20 1.77
N TYR A 65 -7.10 -3.06 2.22
CA TYR A 65 -6.50 -2.04 1.37
C TYR A 65 -5.05 -1.84 1.77
N VAL A 66 -4.13 -2.01 0.81
CA VAL A 66 -2.70 -1.74 1.02
C VAL A 66 -2.46 -0.29 0.65
N GLU A 67 -2.10 0.51 1.64
CA GLU A 67 -1.86 1.94 1.42
C GLU A 67 -0.43 2.21 0.98
N HIS A 68 0.55 1.64 1.67
CA HIS A 68 1.97 1.78 1.34
C HIS A 68 2.67 0.43 1.46
N PHE A 69 3.56 0.15 0.52
CA PHE A 69 4.34 -1.08 0.51
C PHE A 69 5.70 -0.80 -0.11
N ALA A 70 6.75 -1.05 0.64
CA ALA A 70 8.11 -0.82 0.19
C ALA A 70 9.07 -1.84 0.78
N VAL A 71 9.99 -2.31 -0.05
CA VAL A 71 11.09 -3.18 0.34
C VAL A 71 12.40 -2.44 0.09
N ASN A 72 13.39 -2.64 0.96
CA ASN A 72 14.71 -2.04 0.79
C ASN A 72 15.19 -2.25 -0.65
N PRO A 73 15.55 -1.17 -1.39
CA PRO A 73 15.93 -1.28 -2.80
C PRO A 73 17.08 -2.24 -3.05
N ASN A 74 18.00 -2.41 -2.10
CA ASN A 74 19.13 -3.31 -2.23
C ASN A 74 18.74 -4.79 -2.20
N LEU A 75 17.50 -5.11 -1.79
CA LEU A 75 16.99 -6.47 -1.67
C LEU A 75 15.93 -6.81 -2.71
N ARG A 76 15.71 -5.94 -3.67
CA ARG A 76 14.76 -6.19 -4.78
C ARG A 76 15.27 -7.34 -5.62
N GLY A 77 14.32 -8.11 -6.19
CA GLY A 77 14.63 -9.24 -7.04
C GLY A 77 14.78 -10.56 -6.30
N ALA A 78 14.71 -10.58 -4.97
CA ALA A 78 14.79 -11.81 -4.16
C ALA A 78 13.43 -12.46 -3.91
N GLY A 79 12.35 -11.97 -4.51
CA GLY A 79 10.99 -12.50 -4.32
C GLY A 79 10.35 -12.12 -2.99
N LEU A 80 10.92 -11.20 -2.24
CA LEU A 80 10.39 -10.79 -0.93
C LEU A 80 9.01 -10.17 -1.04
N GLY A 81 8.81 -9.28 -2.02
CA GLY A 81 7.51 -8.63 -2.22
C GLY A 81 6.39 -9.63 -2.47
N SER A 82 6.64 -10.65 -3.29
CA SER A 82 5.66 -11.70 -3.56
C SER A 82 5.33 -12.49 -2.30
N LYS A 83 6.32 -12.81 -1.48
CA LYS A 83 6.12 -13.52 -0.21
C LYS A 83 5.27 -12.70 0.77
N VAL A 84 5.47 -11.39 0.79
CA VAL A 84 4.65 -10.49 1.62
C VAL A 84 3.20 -10.51 1.17
N LEU A 85 2.96 -10.35 -0.13
CA LEU A 85 1.60 -10.34 -0.68
C LEU A 85 0.88 -11.66 -0.46
N GLU A 86 1.59 -12.78 -0.52
CA GLU A 86 1.01 -14.11 -0.25
C GLU A 86 0.44 -14.23 1.16
N GLN A 87 0.96 -13.47 2.12
CA GLN A 87 0.49 -13.52 3.50
C GLN A 87 -0.80 -12.72 3.73
N LEU A 88 -1.17 -11.86 2.79
CA LEU A 88 -2.43 -11.11 2.88
C LEU A 88 -3.59 -12.00 2.43
N GLN A 89 -4.62 -12.10 3.26
CA GLN A 89 -5.76 -12.97 3.00
C GLN A 89 -6.97 -12.19 2.47
N GLY A 90 -7.83 -12.91 1.73
CA GLY A 90 -9.06 -12.34 1.18
C GLY A 90 -8.82 -11.36 0.05
N PRO A 91 -9.87 -10.61 -0.36
CA PRO A 91 -9.72 -9.59 -1.39
C PRO A 91 -8.81 -8.45 -0.92
N VAL A 92 -7.92 -8.00 -1.81
CA VAL A 92 -6.97 -6.92 -1.53
C VAL A 92 -7.03 -5.89 -2.64
N ILE A 93 -7.18 -4.62 -2.26
CA ILE A 93 -7.14 -3.47 -3.17
C ILE A 93 -5.86 -2.67 -2.90
N LEU A 94 -5.27 -2.13 -3.96
CA LEU A 94 -4.19 -1.15 -3.87
C LEU A 94 -4.27 -0.15 -5.02
N GLU A 95 -3.58 0.97 -4.86
CA GLU A 95 -3.51 2.03 -5.85
C GLU A 95 -2.19 1.95 -6.61
N VAL A 96 -2.25 2.22 -7.91
CA VAL A 96 -1.07 2.29 -8.78
C VAL A 96 -1.19 3.52 -9.68
N GLU A 97 -0.04 4.01 -10.16
CA GLU A 97 -0.02 5.05 -11.18
C GLU A 97 -0.66 4.54 -12.47
N PRO A 98 -1.19 5.44 -13.33
CA PRO A 98 -1.86 5.03 -14.55
C PRO A 98 -0.98 4.19 -15.47
N VAL A 99 -1.59 3.24 -16.17
CA VAL A 99 -0.92 2.41 -17.17
C VAL A 99 -0.27 3.32 -18.22
N GLY A 100 1.00 3.06 -18.54
CA GLY A 100 1.74 3.82 -19.53
C GLY A 100 2.34 5.13 -19.04
N SER A 101 2.17 5.49 -17.75
CA SER A 101 2.66 6.77 -17.23
C SER A 101 4.19 6.82 -17.13
N THR A 102 4.81 5.78 -16.61
CA THR A 102 6.28 5.67 -16.50
C THR A 102 6.71 4.22 -16.63
N THR A 103 8.02 4.01 -16.86
CA THR A 103 8.60 2.66 -16.90
C THR A 103 8.47 1.97 -15.53
N GLU A 104 8.63 2.73 -14.44
CA GLU A 104 8.51 2.19 -13.10
C GLU A 104 7.06 1.82 -12.75
N ALA A 105 6.10 2.63 -13.18
CA ALA A 105 4.69 2.31 -13.02
C ALA A 105 4.33 1.01 -13.75
N GLU A 106 4.81 0.83 -14.97
CA GLU A 106 4.62 -0.38 -15.76
C GLU A 106 5.22 -1.61 -15.05
N ARG A 107 6.43 -1.47 -14.51
CA ARG A 107 7.10 -2.55 -13.77
C ARG A 107 6.30 -2.93 -12.53
N ARG A 108 5.78 -1.94 -11.80
CA ARG A 108 4.99 -2.15 -10.60
C ARG A 108 3.68 -2.87 -10.91
N ILE A 109 2.99 -2.44 -11.96
CA ILE A 109 1.75 -3.08 -12.42
C ILE A 109 2.01 -4.55 -12.78
N ARG A 110 3.06 -4.82 -13.55
CA ARG A 110 3.42 -6.20 -13.91
C ARG A 110 3.75 -7.05 -12.69
N PHE A 111 4.43 -6.48 -11.71
CA PHE A 111 4.70 -7.16 -10.44
C PHE A 111 3.40 -7.59 -9.75
N TYR A 112 2.45 -6.67 -9.63
CA TYR A 112 1.17 -6.98 -9.02
C TYR A 112 0.37 -7.98 -9.84
N GLU A 113 0.39 -7.87 -11.16
CA GLU A 113 -0.29 -8.84 -12.03
C GLU A 113 0.26 -10.26 -11.83
N ARG A 114 1.57 -10.40 -11.69
CA ARG A 114 2.17 -11.71 -11.39
C ARG A 114 1.75 -12.26 -10.03
N ASN A 115 1.28 -11.41 -9.15
CA ASN A 115 0.81 -11.78 -7.82
C ASN A 115 -0.72 -11.86 -7.72
N GLY A 116 -1.39 -11.98 -8.86
CA GLY A 116 -2.83 -12.24 -8.91
C GLY A 116 -3.72 -11.01 -8.91
N PHE A 117 -3.15 -9.82 -9.01
CA PHE A 117 -3.91 -8.59 -9.10
C PHE A 117 -4.27 -8.26 -10.56
N ARG A 118 -5.35 -7.53 -10.74
CA ARG A 118 -5.75 -6.99 -12.03
C ARG A 118 -6.10 -5.52 -11.91
N VAL A 119 -5.84 -4.74 -12.96
CA VAL A 119 -6.25 -3.33 -13.02
C VAL A 119 -7.75 -3.29 -13.25
N LEU A 120 -8.46 -2.53 -12.41
CA LEU A 120 -9.90 -2.36 -12.55
C LEU A 120 -10.21 -1.26 -13.57
N ASP A 121 -11.27 -1.47 -14.33
CA ASP A 121 -11.77 -0.49 -15.28
C ASP A 121 -12.75 0.46 -14.60
N VAL A 122 -12.22 1.25 -13.66
CA VAL A 122 -12.97 2.29 -12.94
C VAL A 122 -12.16 3.56 -12.90
N HIS A 123 -12.81 4.70 -12.97
CA HIS A 123 -12.13 5.98 -12.74
C HIS A 123 -11.87 6.14 -11.25
N TYR A 124 -10.62 6.43 -10.89
CA TYR A 124 -10.23 6.57 -9.50
C TYR A 124 -9.32 7.78 -9.31
N VAL A 125 -9.62 8.55 -8.27
CA VAL A 125 -8.80 9.69 -7.85
C VAL A 125 -8.45 9.52 -6.39
N GLN A 126 -7.17 9.62 -6.07
CA GLN A 126 -6.71 9.65 -4.68
C GLN A 126 -6.92 11.05 -4.12
N PRO A 127 -7.72 11.19 -3.05
CA PRO A 127 -7.84 12.47 -2.36
C PRO A 127 -6.51 12.91 -1.76
N PRO A 128 -6.27 14.21 -1.59
CA PRO A 128 -5.02 14.68 -0.98
C PRO A 128 -4.93 14.27 0.49
N TYR A 129 -3.70 13.96 0.92
CA TYR A 129 -3.44 13.62 2.34
C TYR A 129 -3.59 14.82 3.27
N SER A 130 -3.39 16.00 2.76
CA SER A 130 -3.49 17.24 3.54
C SER A 130 -3.84 18.42 2.65
N PRO A 131 -4.38 19.51 3.23
CA PRO A 131 -4.66 20.73 2.46
C PRO A 131 -3.42 21.23 1.72
N GLY A 132 -3.60 21.63 0.48
CA GLY A 132 -2.51 22.12 -0.37
C GLY A 132 -1.83 21.05 -1.23
N LEU A 133 -2.06 19.78 -0.97
CA LEU A 133 -1.58 18.71 -1.84
C LEU A 133 -2.60 18.47 -2.95
N PRO A 134 -2.14 18.03 -4.14
CA PRO A 134 -3.05 17.78 -5.26
C PRO A 134 -3.80 16.45 -5.09
N GLU A 135 -4.95 16.36 -5.77
CA GLU A 135 -5.56 15.06 -6.06
C GLU A 135 -4.71 14.33 -7.10
N LEU A 136 -4.65 13.01 -7.02
CA LEU A 136 -3.88 12.21 -7.97
C LEU A 136 -4.81 11.27 -8.73
N GLU A 137 -4.75 11.31 -10.05
CA GLU A 137 -5.44 10.32 -10.87
C GLU A 137 -4.63 9.03 -10.84
N LEU A 138 -5.20 7.99 -10.26
CA LEU A 138 -4.57 6.69 -10.11
C LEU A 138 -5.49 5.59 -10.66
N ARG A 139 -5.00 4.36 -10.63
CA ARG A 139 -5.80 3.18 -10.95
C ARG A 139 -5.85 2.28 -9.72
N LEU A 140 -6.92 1.53 -9.60
CA LEU A 140 -7.02 0.50 -8.57
C LEU A 140 -6.66 -0.86 -9.17
N MET A 141 -5.96 -1.66 -8.38
CA MET A 141 -5.77 -3.07 -8.68
C MET A 141 -6.42 -3.90 -7.58
N LEU A 142 -6.96 -5.04 -7.96
CA LEU A 142 -7.68 -5.94 -7.07
C LEU A 142 -7.17 -7.36 -7.24
N ARG A 143 -6.90 -8.02 -6.12
CA ARG A 143 -6.74 -9.48 -6.05
C ARG A 143 -7.96 -10.04 -5.35
N GLY A 144 -8.60 -11.06 -5.95
CA GLY A 144 -9.86 -11.60 -5.47
C GLY A 144 -11.06 -10.88 -6.05
N ASP A 145 -12.21 -11.00 -5.41
CA ASP A 145 -13.47 -10.44 -5.90
C ASP A 145 -14.17 -9.61 -4.84
N ILE A 146 -14.74 -8.49 -5.25
CA ILE A 146 -15.56 -7.61 -4.41
C ILE A 146 -16.87 -7.36 -5.13
N ALA A 147 -17.99 -7.53 -4.42
CA ALA A 147 -19.32 -7.41 -5.01
C ALA A 147 -19.65 -5.96 -5.39
N ASP A 148 -19.23 -4.98 -4.57
CA ASP A 148 -19.56 -3.57 -4.77
C ASP A 148 -18.28 -2.72 -4.67
N ILE A 149 -17.64 -2.49 -5.81
CA ILE A 149 -16.39 -1.71 -5.86
C ILE A 149 -16.62 -0.24 -5.51
N ASP A 150 -17.78 0.32 -5.85
CA ASP A 150 -18.09 1.71 -5.54
C ASP A 150 -18.18 1.93 -4.02
N LYS A 151 -18.78 0.98 -3.32
CA LYS A 151 -18.84 1.00 -1.85
C LYS A 151 -17.44 0.88 -1.25
N ALA A 152 -16.60 0.01 -1.81
CA ALA A 152 -15.21 -0.15 -1.36
C ALA A 152 -14.42 1.17 -1.53
N ILE A 153 -14.58 1.84 -2.66
CA ILE A 153 -13.93 3.13 -2.91
C ILE A 153 -14.37 4.17 -1.87
N LYS A 154 -15.66 4.25 -1.59
CA LYS A 154 -16.20 5.17 -0.57
C LYS A 154 -15.62 4.88 0.82
N THR A 155 -15.49 3.61 1.16
CA THR A 155 -14.89 3.18 2.42
C THR A 155 -13.42 3.62 2.52
N ILE A 156 -12.66 3.43 1.44
CA ILE A 156 -11.27 3.87 1.36
C ILE A 156 -11.18 5.39 1.51
N HIS A 157 -11.95 6.14 0.73
CA HIS A 157 -11.92 7.61 0.76
C HIS A 157 -12.25 8.15 2.14
N LYS A 158 -13.26 7.59 2.78
CA LYS A 158 -13.71 8.06 4.11
C LYS A 158 -12.69 7.76 5.20
N ASN A 159 -12.16 6.56 5.24
CA ASN A 159 -11.33 6.09 6.36
C ASN A 159 -9.84 6.40 6.17
N VAL A 160 -9.33 6.25 4.95
CA VAL A 160 -7.91 6.46 4.65
C VAL A 160 -7.61 7.94 4.44
N TYR A 161 -8.48 8.64 3.71
CA TYR A 161 -8.24 10.03 3.30
C TYR A 161 -9.16 11.03 3.99
N ASN A 162 -10.03 10.61 4.89
CA ASN A 162 -10.98 11.46 5.62
C ASN A 162 -11.87 12.29 4.69
N LYS A 163 -12.15 11.77 3.52
CA LYS A 163 -13.03 12.43 2.56
C LYS A 163 -14.48 12.16 2.90
N VAL A 164 -15.22 13.23 3.10
CA VAL A 164 -16.65 13.16 3.43
C VAL A 164 -17.49 13.03 2.16
#